data_3c94288ea434c9f98106f3e7bf7ba63c
#
_entry.id   3c94288ea434c9f98106f3e7bf7ba63c
#
_cell.length_a   1.000
_cell.length_b   1.000
_cell.length_c   1.000
_cell.angle_alpha   90.00
_cell.angle_beta   90.00
_cell.angle_gamma   90.00
#
_symmetry.space_group_name_H-M   'P 1'
#
loop_
_entity.id
_entity.type
_entity.pdbx_description
1 polymer ?
#
loop_
_entity_poly.entity_id
_entity_poly.type
_entity_poly.pdbx_seq_one_letter_code
_entity_poly.pdbx_strand_id
1 'polypeptide(L)' 'MLAKLEGLFEPDEVQTLMHRLDPSDAGSSTVVKVCHRPTGIEVLCGDQSSQIRNKCMALIELLDRLRRHEGS' A
#
# COMPACT_ATOMS: atom_id res chain seq x y z
N MET A 1 -5.60 13.00 4.61
CA MET A 1 -6.02 11.93 3.71
C MET A 1 -5.58 10.55 4.17
N LEU A 2 -4.31 10.39 4.52
CA LEU A 2 -3.81 9.09 4.97
C LEU A 2 -4.54 8.59 6.21
N ALA A 3 -4.78 9.46 7.18
CA ALA A 3 -5.49 9.07 8.40
C ALA A 3 -6.88 8.52 8.10
N LYS A 4 -7.58 9.10 7.13
CA LYS A 4 -8.89 8.59 6.73
C LYS A 4 -8.80 7.23 6.08
N LEU A 5 -7.79 7.03 5.24
CA LEU A 5 -7.59 5.75 4.57
C LEU A 5 -7.25 4.66 5.59
N GLU A 6 -6.37 4.96 6.54
CA GLU A 6 -6.03 4.01 7.58
C GLU A 6 -7.21 3.67 8.48
N GLY A 7 -8.09 4.65 8.72
CA GLY A 7 -9.28 4.45 9.54
C GLY A 7 -10.32 3.54 8.92
N LEU A 8 -10.22 3.25 7.63
CA LEU A 8 -11.13 2.33 6.96
C LEU A 8 -10.81 0.87 7.24
N PHE A 9 -9.67 0.60 7.84
CA PHE A 9 -9.23 -0.76 8.13
C PHE A 9 -8.95 -0.92 9.61
N GLU A 10 -9.18 -2.12 10.12
CA GLU A 10 -8.77 -2.47 11.46
C GLU A 10 -7.23 -2.54 11.53
N PRO A 11 -6.63 -2.28 12.70
CA PRO A 11 -5.16 -2.29 12.81
C PRO A 11 -4.50 -3.57 12.32
N ASP A 12 -5.14 -4.71 12.51
CA ASP A 12 -4.60 -6.01 12.11
C ASP A 12 -4.99 -6.44 10.70
N GLU A 13 -5.84 -5.67 10.05
CA GLU A 13 -6.39 -6.03 8.74
C GLU A 13 -5.39 -5.81 7.62
N VAL A 14 -4.59 -4.76 7.73
CA VAL A 14 -3.64 -4.37 6.69
C VAL A 14 -2.23 -4.34 7.26
N GLN A 15 -1.32 -5.03 6.59
CA GLN A 15 0.10 -4.98 6.91
C GLN A 15 0.80 -4.12 5.87
N THR A 16 1.58 -3.15 6.34
CA THR A 16 2.35 -2.27 5.47
C THR A 16 3.84 -2.57 5.62
N LEU A 17 4.49 -2.81 4.50
CA LEU A 17 5.93 -3.09 4.46
C LEU A 17 6.60 -2.11 3.50
N MET A 18 7.81 -1.70 3.83
CA MET A 18 8.60 -0.84 2.98
C MET A 18 9.83 -1.60 2.50
N HIS A 19 10.05 -1.61 1.19
CA HIS A 19 11.17 -2.31 0.60
C HIS A 19 12.02 -1.35 -0.20
N ARG A 20 13.34 -1.51 -0.12
CA ARG A 20 14.26 -0.84 -1.02
C ARG A 20 14.52 -1.74 -2.20
N LEU A 21 14.32 -1.19 -3.39
CA LEU A 21 14.54 -1.96 -4.61
C LEU A 21 16.01 -2.18 -4.88
N ASP A 22 16.83 -1.19 -4.62
CA ASP A 22 18.27 -1.27 -4.89
C ASP A 22 19.04 -0.48 -3.84
N PRO A 23 19.64 -1.14 -2.86
CA PRO A 23 20.37 -0.45 -1.80
C PRO A 23 21.64 0.24 -2.26
N SER A 24 22.17 -0.14 -3.42
CA SER A 24 23.39 0.49 -3.94
C SER A 24 23.13 1.76 -4.74
N ASP A 25 21.89 2.01 -5.07
CA ASP A 25 21.50 3.19 -5.83
C ASP A 25 21.21 4.36 -4.89
N ALA A 26 21.99 5.42 -5.00
CA ALA A 26 21.86 6.58 -4.13
C ALA A 26 20.50 7.28 -4.24
N GLY A 27 19.83 7.14 -5.38
CA GLY A 27 18.51 7.69 -5.57
C GLY A 27 17.42 6.66 -5.40
N SER A 28 17.71 5.57 -4.71
CA SER A 28 16.89 4.40 -4.68
C SER A 28 15.45 4.68 -4.31
N SER A 29 14.57 4.14 -5.10
CA SER A 29 13.15 4.15 -4.84
C SER A 29 12.84 3.17 -3.73
N THR A 30 11.98 3.60 -2.82
CA THR A 30 11.44 2.69 -1.84
C THR A 30 10.03 2.33 -2.28
N VAL A 31 9.72 1.05 -2.24
CA VAL A 31 8.40 0.56 -2.60
C VAL A 31 7.62 0.26 -1.33
N VAL A 32 6.37 0.70 -1.29
CA VAL A 32 5.46 0.36 -0.20
C VAL A 32 4.60 -0.80 -0.64
N LYS A 33 4.59 -1.86 0.15
CA LYS A 33 3.74 -3.01 -0.08
C LYS A 33 2.66 -3.03 1.01
N VAL A 34 1.41 -3.10 0.59
CA VAL A 34 0.28 -3.20 1.49
C VAL A 34 -0.39 -4.55 1.27
N CYS A 35 -0.58 -5.29 2.34
CA CYS A 35 -1.20 -6.61 2.28
C CYS A 35 -2.48 -6.61 3.10
N HIS A 36 -3.60 -6.99 2.47
CA HIS A 36 -4.88 -7.13 3.14
C HIS A 36 -5.04 -8.58 3.59
N ARG A 37 -4.91 -8.81 4.89
CA ARG A 37 -4.85 -10.17 5.44
C ARG A 37 -6.08 -11.02 5.14
N PRO A 38 -7.32 -10.50 5.32
CA PRO A 38 -8.50 -11.34 5.09
C PRO A 38 -8.63 -11.89 3.67
N THR A 39 -8.20 -11.12 2.66
CA THR A 39 -8.32 -11.53 1.26
C THR A 39 -7.01 -12.01 0.66
N GLY A 40 -5.89 -11.66 1.27
CA GLY A 40 -4.57 -11.95 0.72
C GLY A 40 -4.17 -11.04 -0.42
N ILE A 41 -4.93 -9.99 -0.68
CA ILE A 41 -4.61 -9.05 -1.76
C ILE A 41 -3.40 -8.20 -1.35
N GLU A 42 -2.44 -8.08 -2.26
CA GLU A 42 -1.24 -7.28 -2.05
C GLU A 42 -1.15 -6.20 -3.11
N VAL A 43 -0.72 -5.01 -2.70
CA VAL A 43 -0.54 -3.87 -3.59
C VAL A 43 0.85 -3.30 -3.37
N LEU A 44 1.56 -3.06 -4.47
CA LEU A 44 2.87 -2.42 -4.44
C LEU A 44 2.77 -1.05 -5.10
N CYS A 45 3.38 -0.05 -4.48
CA CYS A 45 3.43 1.28 -5.05
C CYS A 45 4.79 1.91 -4.79
N GLY A 46 5.46 2.36 -5.86
CA GLY A 46 6.76 2.99 -5.76
C GLY A 46 6.93 4.16 -6.70
N ASP A 47 5.83 4.62 -7.30
CA ASP A 47 5.88 5.65 -8.33
C ASP A 47 5.99 7.07 -7.78
N GLN A 48 5.68 7.25 -6.50
CA GLN A 48 5.67 8.57 -5.91
C GLN A 48 7.00 8.86 -5.24
N SER A 49 7.33 10.13 -5.16
CA SER A 49 8.61 10.57 -4.56
C SER A 49 8.58 10.55 -3.03
N SER A 50 7.40 10.42 -2.44
CA SER A 50 7.22 10.45 -0.99
C SER A 50 6.68 9.12 -0.50
N GLN A 51 7.21 8.62 0.62
CA GLN A 51 6.72 7.39 1.22
C GLN A 51 5.26 7.50 1.63
N ILE A 52 4.88 8.66 2.13
CA ILE A 52 3.49 8.89 2.53
C ILE A 52 2.59 8.80 1.31
N ARG A 53 3.02 9.35 0.19
CA ARG A 53 2.25 9.27 -1.05
C ARG A 53 2.17 7.84 -1.57
N ASN A 54 3.26 7.11 -1.50
CA ASN A 54 3.28 5.71 -1.89
C ASN A 54 2.27 4.91 -1.06
N LYS A 55 2.25 5.14 0.24
CA LYS A 55 1.32 4.46 1.13
C LYS A 55 -0.12 4.83 0.82
N CYS A 56 -0.40 6.12 0.61
CA CYS A 56 -1.74 6.56 0.23
C CYS A 56 -2.20 5.91 -1.07
N MET A 57 -1.36 5.91 -2.07
CA MET A 57 -1.72 5.31 -3.37
C MET A 57 -1.92 3.82 -3.25
N ALA A 58 -1.10 3.15 -2.46
CA ALA A 58 -1.26 1.71 -2.24
C ALA A 58 -2.58 1.39 -1.55
N LEU A 59 -2.96 2.18 -0.55
CA LEU A 59 -4.24 1.98 0.13
C LEU A 59 -5.43 2.27 -0.78
N ILE A 60 -5.34 3.30 -1.60
CA ILE A 60 -6.39 3.62 -2.56
C ILE A 60 -6.56 2.47 -3.55
N GLU A 61 -5.47 1.96 -4.07
CA GLU A 61 -5.50 0.83 -4.98
C GLU A 61 -6.07 -0.42 -4.30
N LEU A 62 -5.70 -0.64 -3.05
CA LEU A 62 -6.22 -1.75 -2.29
C LEU A 62 -7.74 -1.65 -2.13
N LEU A 63 -8.24 -0.47 -1.80
CA LEU A 63 -9.69 -0.26 -1.69
C LEU A 63 -10.39 -0.54 -3.01
N ASP A 64 -9.82 -0.11 -4.11
CA ASP A 64 -10.38 -0.36 -5.44
C ASP A 64 -10.45 -1.86 -5.72
N ARG A 65 -9.39 -2.58 -5.41
CA ARG A 65 -9.35 -4.03 -5.62
C ARG A 65 -10.34 -4.76 -4.73
N LEU A 66 -10.49 -4.31 -3.48
CA LEU A 66 -11.45 -4.91 -2.56
C LEU A 66 -12.88 -4.71 -3.05
N ARG A 67 -13.18 -3.53 -3.57
CA ARG A 67 -14.52 -3.24 -4.11
C ARG A 67 -14.82 -4.12 -5.31
N ARG A 68 -13.85 -4.31 -6.18
CA ARG A 68 -14.00 -5.20 -7.34
C ARG A 68 -14.15 -6.65 -6.90
N HIS A 69 -13.40 -7.05 -5.89
CA HIS A 69 -13.45 -8.41 -5.37
C HIS A 69 -14.83 -8.72 -4.79
N GLU A 70 -15.39 -7.77 -4.04
CA GLU A 70 -16.73 -7.95 -3.46
C GLU A 70 -17.83 -7.88 -4.52
N GLY A 71 -17.61 -7.08 -5.56
CA GLY A 71 -18.59 -6.89 -6.61
C GLY A 71 -18.66 -8.03 -7.62
N SER A 72 -17.72 -8.94 -7.55
CA SER A 72 -17.74 -10.11 -8.45
C SER A 72 -18.35 -11.34 -7.77
#